data_e1aac7e8aa85f8dbc2e9c34619eb3550
#
_entry.id   e1aac7e8aa85f8dbc2e9c34619eb3550
#
_cell.length_a   1.000
_cell.length_b   1.000
_cell.length_c   1.000
_cell.angle_alpha   90.00
_cell.angle_beta   90.00
_cell.angle_gamma   90.00
#
_symmetry.space_group_name_H-M   'P 1'
#
loop_
_entity.id
_entity.type
_entity.pdbx_description
1 polymer ?
#
loop_
_entity_poly.entity_id
_entity_poly.type
_entity_poly.pdbx_seq_one_letter_code
_entity_poly.pdbx_strand_id
1 'polypeptide(L)'
;ALQDAGANLTALLAASAALLVGVGFALQTFFQDIISGVFIMIDQSVHVGDIIELDGKVGRVENITLRTTRAVTRDNKVLVIPNHKYLTNTLFNWTENNKITGEGIKISVAYGTDIDKFKKLMIEISSKHPDVLKSKKPLLLFTEFGESSLDFLLIVFTDNAFKGGIIKSDLRYSIEKTLRENEIEIPFPQRVIHTSK
;
A
#
# COMPACT_ATOMS: atom_id res chain seq x y z
N ALA A 1 64.29 14.59 -4.61
CA ALA A 1 64.12 14.78 -3.15
C ALA A 1 63.27 13.71 -2.50
N LEU A 2 62.05 13.40 -3.00
CA LEU A 2 61.17 12.31 -2.43
C LEU A 2 61.57 10.90 -2.87
N GLN A 3 62.18 10.75 -4.06
CA GLN A 3 62.74 9.46 -4.51
C GLN A 3 64.00 9.06 -3.78
N ASP A 4 64.78 10.01 -3.27
CA ASP A 4 66.00 9.75 -2.51
C ASP A 4 65.74 9.24 -1.07
N ALA A 5 64.49 9.42 -0.58
CA ALA A 5 64.08 8.92 0.75
C ALA A 5 63.55 7.47 0.72
N GLY A 6 63.72 6.70 -0.36
CA GLY A 6 63.28 5.33 -0.48
C GLY A 6 61.76 5.12 -0.43
N ALA A 7 60.98 6.19 -0.47
CA ALA A 7 59.54 6.16 -0.52
C ALA A 7 59.05 5.78 -1.91
N ASN A 8 58.35 4.65 -2.03
CA ASN A 8 57.75 4.21 -3.28
C ASN A 8 56.51 5.07 -3.57
N LEU A 9 56.66 6.12 -4.35
CA LEU A 9 55.59 7.06 -4.68
C LEU A 9 54.38 6.35 -5.29
N THR A 10 54.60 5.31 -6.08
CA THR A 10 53.53 4.52 -6.70
C THR A 10 52.72 3.80 -5.63
N ALA A 11 53.36 3.22 -4.62
CA ALA A 11 52.67 2.57 -3.51
C ALA A 11 51.85 3.55 -2.67
N LEU A 12 52.39 4.75 -2.43
CA LEU A 12 51.66 5.82 -1.72
C LEU A 12 50.44 6.30 -2.49
N LEU A 13 50.56 6.48 -3.83
CA LEU A 13 49.44 6.85 -4.69
C LEU A 13 48.39 5.75 -4.73
N ALA A 14 48.79 4.47 -4.85
CA ALA A 14 47.88 3.34 -4.82
C ALA A 14 47.12 3.23 -3.49
N ALA A 15 47.83 3.39 -2.37
CA ALA A 15 47.20 3.38 -1.04
C ALA A 15 46.22 4.54 -0.86
N SER A 16 46.56 5.74 -1.34
CA SER A 16 45.67 6.91 -1.29
C SER A 16 44.43 6.71 -2.17
N ALA A 17 44.59 6.15 -3.37
CA ALA A 17 43.46 5.83 -4.25
C ALA A 17 42.52 4.80 -3.57
N ALA A 18 43.06 3.73 -3.00
CA ALA A 18 42.27 2.72 -2.29
C ALA A 18 41.51 3.33 -1.09
N LEU A 19 42.16 4.22 -0.34
CA LEU A 19 41.51 4.93 0.77
C LEU A 19 40.34 5.81 0.27
N LEU A 20 40.55 6.58 -0.81
CA LEU A 20 39.50 7.43 -1.39
C LEU A 20 38.30 6.61 -1.88
N VAL A 21 38.54 5.48 -2.52
CA VAL A 21 37.48 4.55 -2.94
C VAL A 21 36.73 4.02 -1.71
N GLY A 22 37.43 3.62 -0.66
CA GLY A 22 36.81 3.15 0.59
C GLY A 22 35.94 4.22 1.26
N VAL A 23 36.42 5.46 1.32
CA VAL A 23 35.65 6.60 1.85
C VAL A 23 34.44 6.89 0.95
N GLY A 24 34.60 6.81 -0.39
CA GLY A 24 33.49 6.97 -1.35
C GLY A 24 32.37 5.97 -1.10
N PHE A 25 32.69 4.70 -0.92
CA PHE A 25 31.70 3.67 -0.58
C PHE A 25 31.04 3.89 0.79
N ALA A 26 31.82 4.31 1.79
CA ALA A 26 31.28 4.59 3.12
C ALA A 26 30.27 5.75 3.13
N LEU A 27 30.46 6.75 2.25
CA LEU A 27 29.60 7.91 2.13
C LEU A 27 28.50 7.78 1.06
N GLN A 28 28.50 6.70 0.28
CA GLN A 28 27.60 6.53 -0.86
C GLN A 28 26.11 6.73 -0.49
N THR A 29 25.63 6.04 0.53
CA THR A 29 24.23 6.13 0.96
C THR A 29 23.85 7.53 1.44
N PHE A 30 24.79 8.21 2.11
CA PHE A 30 24.59 9.58 2.56
C PHE A 30 24.36 10.54 1.39
N PHE A 31 25.19 10.44 0.34
CA PHE A 31 25.00 11.26 -0.86
C PHE A 31 23.73 10.87 -1.64
N GLN A 32 23.41 9.59 -1.71
CA GLN A 32 22.16 9.12 -2.32
C GLN A 32 20.95 9.74 -1.62
N ASP A 33 20.91 9.78 -0.30
CA ASP A 33 19.81 10.41 0.44
C ASP A 33 19.65 11.89 0.10
N ILE A 34 20.75 12.63 0.05
CA ILE A 34 20.74 14.07 -0.27
C ILE A 34 20.24 14.32 -1.69
N ILE A 35 20.82 13.61 -2.65
CA ILE A 35 20.44 13.74 -4.07
C ILE A 35 18.96 13.38 -4.25
N SER A 36 18.52 12.29 -3.65
CA SER A 36 17.10 11.87 -3.68
C SER A 36 16.19 12.92 -3.08
N GLY A 37 16.57 13.51 -1.94
CA GLY A 37 15.80 14.57 -1.30
C GLY A 37 15.65 15.81 -2.19
N VAL A 38 16.71 16.19 -2.90
CA VAL A 38 16.68 17.29 -3.87
C VAL A 38 15.73 16.96 -5.02
N PHE A 39 15.79 15.74 -5.58
CA PHE A 39 14.90 15.32 -6.66
C PHE A 39 13.44 15.29 -6.20
N ILE A 40 13.13 14.74 -5.04
CA ILE A 40 11.77 14.74 -4.49
C ILE A 40 11.20 16.17 -4.41
N MET A 41 12.02 17.13 -3.97
CA MET A 41 11.60 18.54 -3.85
C MET A 41 11.45 19.25 -5.21
N ILE A 42 12.26 18.89 -6.21
CA ILE A 42 12.19 19.48 -7.56
C ILE A 42 11.04 18.87 -8.35
N ASP A 43 10.94 17.54 -8.40
CA ASP A 43 9.94 16.81 -9.18
C ASP A 43 8.55 16.84 -8.53
N GLN A 44 8.48 17.21 -7.24
CA GLN A 44 7.24 17.26 -6.47
C GLN A 44 6.43 15.95 -6.55
N SER A 45 7.12 14.82 -6.70
CA SER A 45 6.50 13.48 -6.78
C SER A 45 5.81 13.07 -5.48
N VAL A 46 6.13 13.71 -4.36
CA VAL A 46 5.51 13.53 -3.05
C VAL A 46 5.40 14.88 -2.36
N HIS A 47 4.22 15.19 -1.82
CA HIS A 47 3.97 16.43 -1.08
C HIS A 47 3.70 16.13 0.41
N VAL A 48 3.89 17.16 1.24
CA VAL A 48 3.43 17.13 2.64
C VAL A 48 1.90 17.02 2.65
N GLY A 49 1.39 16.05 3.39
CA GLY A 49 -0.03 15.69 3.43
C GLY A 49 -0.42 14.50 2.57
N ASP A 50 0.44 14.07 1.64
CA ASP A 50 0.19 12.88 0.84
C ASP A 50 0.16 11.61 1.68
N ILE A 51 -0.66 10.66 1.26
CA ILE A 51 -0.68 9.30 1.80
C ILE A 51 0.12 8.42 0.86
N ILE A 52 1.23 7.92 1.36
CA ILE A 52 2.15 7.07 0.61
C ILE A 52 2.21 5.67 1.20
N GLU A 53 2.46 4.72 0.33
CA GLU A 53 2.81 3.34 0.71
C GLU A 53 4.19 3.00 0.17
N LEU A 54 5.07 2.59 1.07
CA LEU A 54 6.43 2.17 0.77
C LEU A 54 6.77 0.94 1.61
N ASP A 55 7.32 -0.10 1.00
CA ASP A 55 7.65 -1.37 1.68
C ASP A 55 6.43 -1.95 2.46
N GLY A 56 5.21 -1.81 1.95
CA GLY A 56 3.98 -2.27 2.59
C GLY A 56 3.54 -1.45 3.83
N LYS A 57 4.22 -0.33 4.10
CA LYS A 57 3.87 0.59 5.19
C LYS A 57 3.19 1.82 4.63
N VAL A 58 2.02 2.13 5.16
CA VAL A 58 1.21 3.29 4.76
C VAL A 58 1.34 4.39 5.79
N GLY A 59 1.64 5.61 5.34
CA GLY A 59 1.74 6.78 6.20
C GLY A 59 1.39 8.07 5.49
N ARG A 60 0.95 9.07 6.26
CA ARG A 60 0.76 10.44 5.77
C ARG A 60 2.07 11.21 5.94
N VAL A 61 2.56 11.80 4.88
CA VAL A 61 3.78 12.61 4.89
C VAL A 61 3.56 13.88 5.71
N GLU A 62 4.38 14.08 6.73
CA GLU A 62 4.35 15.29 7.58
C GLU A 62 5.46 16.27 7.24
N ASN A 63 6.63 15.75 6.89
CA ASN A 63 7.79 16.60 6.60
C ASN A 63 8.75 15.88 5.65
N ILE A 64 9.30 16.65 4.71
CA ILE A 64 10.34 16.21 3.78
C ILE A 64 11.58 17.05 4.06
N THR A 65 12.66 16.40 4.45
CA THR A 65 13.97 17.03 4.66
C THR A 65 14.95 16.59 3.58
N LEU A 66 16.16 17.13 3.60
CA LEU A 66 17.17 16.81 2.61
C LEU A 66 17.56 15.32 2.60
N ARG A 67 17.54 14.63 3.77
CA ARG A 67 17.95 13.23 3.88
C ARG A 67 16.83 12.26 4.15
N THR A 68 15.76 12.71 4.80
CA THR A 68 14.69 11.82 5.26
C THR A 68 13.33 12.46 5.04
N THR A 69 12.36 11.62 4.74
CA THR A 69 10.94 11.98 4.78
C THR A 69 10.31 11.34 6.02
N ARG A 70 9.54 12.14 6.76
CA ARG A 70 8.78 11.69 7.92
C ARG A 70 7.32 11.52 7.55
N ALA A 71 6.76 10.35 7.84
CA ALA A 71 5.36 10.08 7.66
C ALA A 71 4.77 9.50 8.95
N VAL A 72 3.47 9.67 9.16
CA VAL A 72 2.75 9.15 10.33
C VAL A 72 1.76 8.10 9.86
N THR A 73 1.81 6.93 10.49
CA THR A 73 0.91 5.82 10.21
C THR A 73 -0.46 6.03 10.84
N ARG A 74 -1.44 5.19 10.48
CA ARG A 74 -2.81 5.22 11.03
C ARG A 74 -2.85 5.01 12.55
N ASP A 75 -1.89 4.24 13.08
CA ASP A 75 -1.72 3.97 14.51
C ASP A 75 -0.79 4.97 15.21
N ASN A 76 -0.63 6.14 14.61
CA ASN A 76 0.14 7.29 15.14
C ASN A 76 1.63 7.00 15.39
N LYS A 77 2.22 6.07 14.63
CA LYS A 77 3.66 5.82 14.65
C LYS A 77 4.36 6.66 13.59
N VAL A 78 5.53 7.18 13.93
CA VAL A 78 6.36 7.94 12.98
C VAL A 78 7.22 6.99 12.17
N LEU A 79 7.09 7.07 10.84
CA LEU A 79 7.99 6.44 9.88
C LEU A 79 9.06 7.45 9.50
N VAL A 80 10.32 7.12 9.72
CA VAL A 80 11.45 7.89 9.20
C VAL A 80 12.03 7.14 8.02
N ILE A 81 11.84 7.68 6.85
CA ILE A 81 12.18 7.03 5.57
C ILE A 81 13.40 7.74 4.98
N PRO A 82 14.54 7.06 4.81
CA PRO A 82 15.66 7.61 4.04
C PRO A 82 15.24 7.92 2.60
N ASN A 83 15.60 9.10 2.10
CA ASN A 83 15.09 9.58 0.81
C ASN A 83 15.53 8.71 -0.38
N HIS A 84 16.69 8.04 -0.33
CA HIS A 84 17.12 7.14 -1.41
C HIS A 84 16.12 6.02 -1.69
N LYS A 85 15.32 5.61 -0.70
CA LYS A 85 14.29 4.57 -0.88
C LYS A 85 13.19 4.97 -1.86
N TYR A 86 12.93 6.26 -2.02
CA TYR A 86 11.98 6.77 -3.02
C TYR A 86 12.43 6.55 -4.47
N LEU A 87 13.74 6.51 -4.70
CA LEU A 87 14.30 6.25 -6.03
C LEU A 87 14.56 4.77 -6.30
N THR A 88 14.77 3.98 -5.25
CA THR A 88 15.16 2.56 -5.39
C THR A 88 14.00 1.59 -5.26
N ASN A 89 12.88 2.00 -4.63
CA ASN A 89 11.74 1.15 -4.36
C ASN A 89 10.48 1.67 -5.07
N THR A 90 9.51 0.78 -5.29
CA THR A 90 8.21 1.22 -5.79
C THR A 90 7.44 1.93 -4.68
N LEU A 91 7.05 3.16 -4.95
CA LEU A 91 6.21 3.99 -4.10
C LEU A 91 4.81 4.07 -4.70
N PHE A 92 3.77 3.86 -3.88
CA PHE A 92 2.40 4.22 -4.25
C PHE A 92 2.02 5.52 -3.56
N ASN A 93 1.71 6.56 -4.32
CA ASN A 93 1.08 7.78 -3.82
C ASN A 93 -0.44 7.64 -4.00
N TRP A 94 -1.16 7.49 -2.89
CA TRP A 94 -2.61 7.26 -2.91
C TRP A 94 -3.42 8.53 -3.10
N THR A 95 -2.79 9.70 -3.00
CA THR A 95 -3.46 11.01 -3.00
C THR A 95 -3.09 11.91 -4.17
N GLU A 96 -2.09 11.56 -4.94
CA GLU A 96 -1.64 12.34 -6.10
C GLU A 96 -2.74 12.42 -7.18
N ASN A 97 -3.45 11.31 -7.46
CA ASN A 97 -4.55 11.26 -8.41
C ASN A 97 -5.91 11.47 -7.73
N ASN A 98 -6.39 12.70 -7.64
CA ASN A 98 -7.75 13.06 -7.20
C ASN A 98 -8.17 12.61 -5.79
N LYS A 99 -7.27 12.14 -4.95
CA LYS A 99 -7.52 11.63 -3.58
C LYS A 99 -8.57 10.51 -3.48
N ILE A 100 -9.09 10.02 -4.61
CA ILE A 100 -10.11 8.96 -4.62
C ILE A 100 -9.42 7.61 -4.70
N THR A 101 -9.57 6.81 -3.65
CA THR A 101 -9.07 5.44 -3.58
C THR A 101 -10.19 4.43 -3.61
N GLY A 102 -9.93 3.26 -4.21
CA GLY A 102 -10.83 2.11 -4.21
C GLY A 102 -10.46 1.12 -3.11
N GLU A 103 -11.41 0.80 -2.23
CA GLU A 103 -11.24 -0.18 -1.17
C GLU A 103 -12.00 -1.46 -1.50
N GLY A 104 -11.28 -2.59 -1.58
CA GLY A 104 -11.85 -3.90 -1.92
C GLY A 104 -12.23 -4.71 -0.69
N ILE A 105 -13.42 -5.33 -0.74
CA ILE A 105 -13.92 -6.27 0.27
C ILE A 105 -14.26 -7.57 -0.43
N LYS A 106 -13.59 -8.65 -0.06
CA LYS A 106 -13.91 -10.00 -0.55
C LYS A 106 -15.12 -10.54 0.22
N ILE A 107 -16.06 -11.11 -0.52
CA ILE A 107 -17.31 -11.69 0.02
C ILE A 107 -17.53 -13.01 -0.70
N SER A 108 -17.80 -14.05 0.06
CA SER A 108 -18.14 -15.37 -0.47
C SER A 108 -19.55 -15.77 -0.03
N VAL A 109 -20.38 -16.26 -0.95
CA VAL A 109 -21.73 -16.73 -0.69
C VAL A 109 -21.91 -18.15 -1.20
N ALA A 110 -22.90 -18.88 -0.67
CA ALA A 110 -23.17 -20.27 -1.04
C ALA A 110 -23.64 -20.38 -2.50
N TYR A 111 -23.36 -21.53 -3.13
CA TYR A 111 -23.98 -21.91 -4.39
C TYR A 111 -25.51 -21.95 -4.26
N GLY A 112 -26.21 -21.50 -5.30
CA GLY A 112 -27.67 -21.38 -5.27
C GLY A 112 -28.18 -20.02 -4.77
N THR A 113 -27.31 -19.12 -4.31
CA THR A 113 -27.67 -17.75 -3.97
C THR A 113 -28.19 -17.00 -5.20
N ASP A 114 -29.29 -16.25 -5.07
CA ASP A 114 -29.76 -15.31 -6.08
C ASP A 114 -28.77 -14.15 -6.22
N ILE A 115 -27.94 -14.24 -7.29
CA ILE A 115 -26.84 -13.30 -7.54
C ILE A 115 -27.37 -11.88 -7.82
N ASP A 116 -28.52 -11.74 -8.48
CA ASP A 116 -29.09 -10.44 -8.80
C ASP A 116 -29.61 -9.74 -7.53
N LYS A 117 -30.29 -10.48 -6.65
CA LYS A 117 -30.69 -9.99 -5.32
C LYS A 117 -29.48 -9.60 -4.50
N PHE A 118 -28.47 -10.48 -4.43
CA PHE A 118 -27.22 -10.24 -3.70
C PHE A 118 -26.52 -8.97 -4.18
N LYS A 119 -26.36 -8.81 -5.50
CA LYS A 119 -25.74 -7.64 -6.12
C LYS A 119 -26.45 -6.35 -5.73
N LYS A 120 -27.77 -6.33 -5.80
CA LYS A 120 -28.59 -5.15 -5.42
C LYS A 120 -28.34 -4.77 -3.96
N LEU A 121 -28.37 -5.74 -3.05
CA LEU A 121 -28.14 -5.53 -1.62
C LEU A 121 -26.74 -4.95 -1.36
N MET A 122 -25.70 -5.52 -1.96
CA MET A 122 -24.31 -5.07 -1.76
C MET A 122 -24.10 -3.62 -2.23
N ILE A 123 -24.64 -3.26 -3.40
CA ILE A 123 -24.55 -1.88 -3.91
C ILE A 123 -25.35 -0.93 -3.01
N GLU A 124 -26.54 -1.31 -2.55
CA GLU A 124 -27.38 -0.48 -1.70
C GLU A 124 -26.71 -0.18 -0.35
N ILE A 125 -26.21 -1.21 0.34
CA ILE A 125 -25.53 -1.06 1.64
C ILE A 125 -24.31 -0.16 1.50
N SER A 126 -23.51 -0.43 0.49
CA SER A 126 -22.28 0.33 0.25
C SER A 126 -22.55 1.80 -0.02
N SER A 127 -23.61 2.10 -0.77
CA SER A 127 -23.98 3.46 -1.12
C SER A 127 -24.54 4.26 0.07
N LYS A 128 -25.02 3.57 1.11
CA LYS A 128 -25.54 4.21 2.34
C LYS A 128 -24.43 4.59 3.33
N HIS A 129 -23.23 4.05 3.18
CA HIS A 129 -22.13 4.33 4.11
C HIS A 129 -21.66 5.80 3.97
N PRO A 130 -21.49 6.53 5.09
CA PRO A 130 -21.19 7.98 5.07
C PRO A 130 -19.86 8.34 4.40
N ASP A 131 -18.82 7.50 4.59
CA ASP A 131 -17.48 7.73 4.04
C ASP A 131 -17.30 7.11 2.63
N VAL A 132 -18.35 6.55 2.01
CA VAL A 132 -18.34 6.09 0.61
C VAL A 132 -18.84 7.20 -0.29
N LEU A 133 -18.06 7.48 -1.34
CA LEU A 133 -18.36 8.54 -2.30
C LEU A 133 -19.65 8.25 -3.07
N LYS A 134 -20.60 9.20 -3.02
CA LYS A 134 -21.87 9.13 -3.78
C LYS A 134 -21.67 9.41 -5.27
N SER A 135 -20.60 10.12 -5.63
CA SER A 135 -20.27 10.47 -7.03
C SER A 135 -19.78 9.27 -7.84
N LYS A 136 -19.28 8.22 -7.17
CA LYS A 136 -18.74 7.03 -7.82
C LYS A 136 -19.43 5.79 -7.24
N LYS A 137 -20.25 5.13 -8.07
CA LYS A 137 -21.01 3.95 -7.64
C LYS A 137 -20.10 2.81 -7.24
N PRO A 138 -20.39 2.10 -6.13
CA PRO A 138 -19.72 0.86 -5.78
C PRO A 138 -19.82 -0.18 -6.91
N LEU A 139 -18.79 -1.00 -7.04
CA LEU A 139 -18.73 -2.09 -8.02
C LEU A 139 -18.71 -3.43 -7.29
N LEU A 140 -19.57 -4.36 -7.72
CA LEU A 140 -19.48 -5.76 -7.30
C LEU A 140 -19.00 -6.58 -8.48
N LEU A 141 -17.81 -7.16 -8.36
CA LEU A 141 -17.21 -8.04 -9.33
C LEU A 141 -17.38 -9.48 -8.88
N PHE A 142 -17.86 -10.34 -9.77
CA PHE A 142 -17.81 -11.78 -9.58
C PHE A 142 -16.41 -12.24 -9.98
N THR A 143 -15.63 -12.72 -9.02
CA THR A 143 -14.21 -13.01 -9.25
C THR A 143 -13.94 -14.46 -9.58
N GLU A 144 -14.64 -15.40 -8.93
CA GLU A 144 -14.35 -16.82 -9.09
C GLU A 144 -15.53 -17.70 -8.66
N PHE A 145 -15.65 -18.90 -9.29
CA PHE A 145 -16.40 -20.02 -8.78
C PHE A 145 -15.46 -20.84 -7.89
N GLY A 146 -15.53 -20.61 -6.57
CA GLY A 146 -14.70 -21.30 -5.59
C GLY A 146 -15.12 -22.75 -5.37
N GLU A 147 -14.31 -23.53 -4.64
CA GLU A 147 -14.60 -24.95 -4.37
C GLU A 147 -15.94 -25.16 -3.63
N SER A 148 -16.36 -24.21 -2.81
CA SER A 148 -17.60 -24.30 -2.02
C SER A 148 -18.37 -22.98 -1.99
N SER A 149 -17.98 -22.00 -2.79
CA SER A 149 -18.52 -20.63 -2.75
C SER A 149 -18.56 -19.98 -4.11
N LEU A 150 -19.40 -18.93 -4.21
CA LEU A 150 -19.33 -17.92 -5.27
C LEU A 150 -18.59 -16.73 -4.68
N ASP A 151 -17.46 -16.35 -5.28
CA ASP A 151 -16.58 -15.33 -4.74
C ASP A 151 -16.73 -13.99 -5.45
N PHE A 152 -16.86 -12.94 -4.65
CA PHE A 152 -17.07 -11.58 -5.13
C PHE A 152 -16.07 -10.61 -4.52
N LEU A 153 -15.76 -9.56 -5.27
CA LEU A 153 -15.01 -8.40 -4.80
C LEU A 153 -15.90 -7.16 -4.88
N LEU A 154 -16.27 -6.63 -3.72
CA LEU A 154 -16.97 -5.36 -3.61
C LEU A 154 -15.94 -4.24 -3.52
N ILE A 155 -15.96 -3.31 -4.48
CA ILE A 155 -15.07 -2.14 -4.51
C ILE A 155 -15.91 -0.91 -4.19
N VAL A 156 -15.53 -0.20 -3.13
CA VAL A 156 -16.10 1.08 -2.73
C VAL A 156 -15.06 2.17 -2.89
N PHE A 157 -15.50 3.40 -3.18
CA PHE A 157 -14.61 4.53 -3.40
C PHE A 157 -14.74 5.53 -2.26
N THR A 158 -13.60 6.03 -1.79
CA THR A 158 -13.51 7.04 -0.73
C THR A 158 -12.51 8.12 -1.11
N ASP A 159 -12.70 9.33 -0.59
CA ASP A 159 -11.72 10.43 -0.66
C ASP A 159 -10.79 10.47 0.56
N ASN A 160 -11.00 9.56 1.51
CA ASN A 160 -10.18 9.44 2.70
C ASN A 160 -9.52 8.05 2.78
N ALA A 161 -8.45 7.86 1.99
CA ALA A 161 -7.67 6.63 1.96
C ALA A 161 -7.17 6.19 3.35
N PHE A 162 -6.98 7.13 4.28
CA PHE A 162 -6.52 6.84 5.64
C PHE A 162 -7.58 6.11 6.48
N LYS A 163 -8.88 6.28 6.15
CA LYS A 163 -10.00 5.58 6.79
C LYS A 163 -10.34 4.23 6.15
N GLY A 164 -9.70 3.82 5.06
CA GLY A 164 -10.07 2.62 4.28
C GLY A 164 -10.25 1.35 5.13
N GLY A 165 -9.40 1.15 6.16
CA GLY A 165 -9.54 0.01 7.09
C GLY A 165 -10.82 0.06 7.92
N ILE A 166 -11.23 1.24 8.40
CA ILE A 166 -12.46 1.45 9.17
C ILE A 166 -13.66 1.22 8.27
N ILE A 167 -13.69 1.84 7.09
CA ILE A 167 -14.76 1.67 6.09
C ILE A 167 -14.98 0.20 5.76
N LYS A 168 -13.90 -0.55 5.52
CA LYS A 168 -14.00 -1.99 5.27
C LYS A 168 -14.57 -2.78 6.45
N SER A 169 -14.24 -2.39 7.67
CA SER A 169 -14.77 -3.02 8.88
C SER A 169 -16.26 -2.77 9.02
N ASP A 170 -16.69 -1.51 8.92
CA ASP A 170 -18.09 -1.09 9.07
C ASP A 170 -18.98 -1.73 7.99
N LEU A 171 -18.46 -1.77 6.76
CA LEU A 171 -19.15 -2.46 5.67
C LEU A 171 -19.26 -3.97 5.92
N ARG A 172 -18.22 -4.64 6.46
CA ARG A 172 -18.33 -6.08 6.79
C ARG A 172 -19.42 -6.36 7.83
N TYR A 173 -19.55 -5.54 8.87
CA TYR A 173 -20.64 -5.65 9.83
C TYR A 173 -22.02 -5.47 9.17
N SER A 174 -22.14 -4.45 8.31
CA SER A 174 -23.39 -4.17 7.58
C SER A 174 -23.72 -5.30 6.59
N ILE A 175 -22.73 -5.84 5.88
CA ILE A 175 -22.86 -6.95 4.95
C ILE A 175 -23.33 -8.21 5.69
N GLU A 176 -22.64 -8.60 6.77
CA GLU A 176 -23.00 -9.78 7.56
C GLU A 176 -24.45 -9.70 8.03
N LYS A 177 -24.85 -8.56 8.60
CA LYS A 177 -26.22 -8.34 9.05
C LYS A 177 -27.22 -8.50 7.92
N THR A 178 -26.94 -7.89 6.76
CA THR A 178 -27.87 -7.98 5.61
C THR A 178 -27.95 -9.35 5.00
N LEU A 179 -26.84 -10.09 4.91
CA LEU A 179 -26.84 -11.46 4.43
C LEU A 179 -27.72 -12.34 5.32
N ARG A 180 -27.59 -12.21 6.63
CA ARG A 180 -28.40 -12.94 7.62
C ARG A 180 -29.88 -12.58 7.53
N GLU A 181 -30.23 -11.28 7.41
CA GLU A 181 -31.62 -10.82 7.29
C GLU A 181 -32.29 -11.27 5.98
N ASN A 182 -31.53 -11.58 4.94
CA ASN A 182 -32.01 -12.02 3.64
C ASN A 182 -31.82 -13.53 3.39
N GLU A 183 -31.45 -14.29 4.41
CA GLU A 183 -31.25 -15.76 4.35
C GLU A 183 -30.20 -16.15 3.29
N ILE A 184 -29.18 -15.28 3.07
CA ILE A 184 -28.04 -15.56 2.19
C ILE A 184 -26.94 -16.19 3.03
N GLU A 185 -26.59 -17.42 2.70
CA GLU A 185 -25.62 -18.21 3.48
C GLU A 185 -24.19 -17.84 3.12
N ILE A 186 -23.34 -17.67 4.16
CA ILE A 186 -21.88 -17.66 4.03
C ILE A 186 -21.42 -19.11 4.15
N PRO A 187 -20.88 -19.71 3.08
CA PRO A 187 -20.68 -21.15 3.03
C PRO A 187 -19.55 -21.63 3.94
N PHE A 188 -19.76 -22.77 4.56
CA PHE A 188 -18.68 -23.56 5.14
C PHE A 188 -17.99 -24.39 4.05
N PRO A 189 -16.73 -24.84 4.26
CA PRO A 189 -16.10 -25.80 3.36
C PRO A 189 -16.98 -27.08 3.22
N GLN A 190 -17.39 -27.42 2.01
CA GLN A 190 -18.19 -28.58 1.69
C GLN A 190 -17.30 -29.77 1.31
N ARG A 191 -17.61 -30.97 1.85
CA ARG A 191 -16.95 -32.23 1.45
C ARG A 191 -17.97 -33.29 1.19
N VAL A 192 -17.91 -33.93 0.04
CA VAL A 192 -18.72 -35.11 -0.27
C VAL A 192 -17.95 -36.36 0.16
N ILE A 193 -18.51 -37.15 1.09
CA ILE A 193 -17.92 -38.42 1.53
C ILE A 193 -18.66 -39.55 0.85
N HIS A 194 -17.98 -40.29 -0.02
CA HIS A 194 -18.50 -41.53 -0.59
C HIS A 194 -18.10 -42.70 0.32
N THR A 195 -19.08 -43.31 1.01
CA THR A 195 -18.85 -44.54 1.75
C THR A 195 -19.19 -45.73 0.84
N SER A 196 -18.22 -46.57 0.54
CA SER A 196 -18.47 -47.88 -0.09
C SER A 196 -19.18 -48.77 0.90
N LYS A 197 -20.30 -49.35 0.48
CA LYS A 197 -20.93 -50.45 1.22
C LYS A 197 -20.16 -51.75 1.01
#